data_6af4126402720fb114168c2ee595d971
#
_entry.id   6af4126402720fb114168c2ee595d971
#
_cell.length_a   1.000
_cell.length_b   1.000
_cell.length_c   1.000
_cell.angle_alpha   90.00
_cell.angle_beta   90.00
_cell.angle_gamma   90.00
#
_symmetry.space_group_name_H-M   'P 1'
#
loop_
_entity.id
_entity.type
_entity.pdbx_description
1 polymer ?
#
loop_
_entity_poly.entity_id
_entity_poly.type
_entity_poly.pdbx_seq_one_letter_code
_entity_poly.pdbx_strand_id
1 'polypeptide(L)'
;MIKNILNLGDAAVYCDFGDQVDKNTNLQVIRYFKTIRSKNIEGINNLTPSYNKLLISFDLRKISFEHLKKIIETIKIDNNEKLSSKKIEIPVCCDQSFSLDIERLENRLNLPKTKILENFFSKEYYCYMTGFIAGMPFLGDLNFEMRAKRLETPRVKVPKGSVGITEQFANVYTFESPGGWNIIGNTPLEIFDGSKEKNPNLINPGDIVVFNKISLSEYKKFNGR
;
A
#
# COMPACT_ATOMS: atom_id res chain seq x y z
N MET A 1 -7.79 17.75 -6.33
CA MET A 1 -8.92 18.40 -5.63
C MET A 1 -10.03 17.38 -5.46
N ILE A 2 -10.77 17.39 -4.33
CA ILE A 2 -11.92 16.50 -4.12
C ILE A 2 -12.98 16.80 -5.18
N LYS A 3 -13.49 15.76 -5.84
CA LYS A 3 -14.58 15.86 -6.83
C LYS A 3 -15.95 15.75 -6.17
N ASN A 4 -16.10 14.80 -5.22
CA ASN A 4 -17.34 14.56 -4.52
C ASN A 4 -17.07 14.26 -3.03
N ILE A 5 -18.00 14.67 -2.18
CA ILE A 5 -18.07 14.33 -0.76
C ILE A 5 -19.40 13.68 -0.51
N LEU A 6 -19.41 12.40 -0.22
CA LEU A 6 -20.60 11.56 -0.13
C LEU A 6 -20.72 10.94 1.26
N ASN A 7 -21.94 10.66 1.66
CA ASN A 7 -22.20 9.84 2.83
C ASN A 7 -21.89 8.37 2.53
N LEU A 8 -21.28 7.68 3.47
CA LEU A 8 -21.04 6.25 3.39
C LEU A 8 -21.58 5.57 4.64
N GLY A 9 -22.73 4.91 4.49
CA GLY A 9 -23.50 4.43 5.64
C GLY A 9 -23.92 5.59 6.55
N ASP A 10 -24.02 5.34 7.86
CA ASP A 10 -24.53 6.33 8.81
C ASP A 10 -23.44 7.26 9.35
N ALA A 11 -22.22 6.78 9.51
CA ALA A 11 -21.18 7.43 10.28
C ALA A 11 -19.82 7.54 9.55
N ALA A 12 -19.85 7.66 8.21
CA ALA A 12 -18.63 7.92 7.44
C ALA A 12 -18.85 8.89 6.28
N VAL A 13 -17.80 9.64 5.96
CA VAL A 13 -17.68 10.49 4.78
C VAL A 13 -16.72 9.84 3.80
N TYR A 14 -17.12 9.82 2.54
CA TYR A 14 -16.33 9.32 1.43
C TYR A 14 -15.93 10.48 0.53
N CYS A 15 -14.66 10.85 0.57
CA CYS A 15 -14.08 11.88 -0.30
C CYS A 15 -13.53 11.23 -1.56
N ASP A 16 -14.08 11.59 -2.70
CA ASP A 16 -13.72 11.09 -4.02
C ASP A 16 -12.81 12.08 -4.75
N PHE A 17 -11.63 11.64 -5.17
CA PHE A 17 -10.66 12.44 -5.94
C PHE A 17 -10.66 12.11 -7.43
N GLY A 18 -11.52 11.20 -7.87
CA GLY A 18 -11.70 10.78 -9.27
C GLY A 18 -11.40 9.30 -9.49
N ASP A 19 -11.43 8.88 -10.76
CA ASP A 19 -11.43 7.46 -11.12
C ASP A 19 -10.00 6.91 -11.39
N GLN A 20 -9.05 7.80 -11.64
CA GLN A 20 -7.69 7.38 -11.94
C GLN A 20 -6.90 7.05 -10.66
N VAL A 21 -6.19 5.93 -10.73
CA VAL A 21 -5.24 5.50 -9.71
C VAL A 21 -3.85 5.84 -10.21
N ASP A 22 -3.40 7.03 -9.85
CA ASP A 22 -2.08 7.57 -10.18
C ASP A 22 -1.47 8.33 -8.99
N LYS A 23 -0.16 8.53 -9.04
CA LYS A 23 0.60 9.16 -7.97
C LYS A 23 0.13 10.60 -7.67
N ASN A 24 -0.24 11.38 -8.68
CA ASN A 24 -0.64 12.78 -8.48
C ASN A 24 -1.97 12.87 -7.75
N THR A 25 -2.95 12.05 -8.14
CA THR A 25 -4.23 11.92 -7.45
C THR A 25 -4.04 11.45 -6.02
N ASN A 26 -3.20 10.42 -5.81
CA ASN A 26 -2.92 9.92 -4.47
C ASN A 26 -2.20 10.94 -3.59
N LEU A 27 -1.26 11.72 -4.12
CA LEU A 27 -0.63 12.81 -3.37
C LEU A 27 -1.66 13.83 -2.84
N GLN A 28 -2.74 14.09 -3.58
CA GLN A 28 -3.82 14.94 -3.08
C GLN A 28 -4.56 14.25 -1.91
N VAL A 29 -4.87 12.97 -2.03
CA VAL A 29 -5.47 12.18 -0.93
C VAL A 29 -4.61 12.28 0.33
N ILE A 30 -3.30 12.06 0.21
CA ILE A 30 -2.37 12.10 1.34
C ILE A 30 -2.27 13.51 1.96
N ARG A 31 -2.30 14.57 1.15
CA ARG A 31 -2.35 15.94 1.66
C ARG A 31 -3.61 16.20 2.49
N TYR A 32 -4.78 15.88 1.96
CA TYR A 32 -6.03 16.00 2.70
C TYR A 32 -6.01 15.17 3.98
N PHE A 33 -5.56 13.93 3.91
CA PHE A 33 -5.41 13.06 5.08
C PHE A 33 -4.54 13.70 6.17
N LYS A 34 -3.33 14.17 5.82
CA LYS A 34 -2.41 14.80 6.78
C LYS A 34 -2.98 16.09 7.35
N THR A 35 -3.56 16.95 6.51
CA THR A 35 -4.16 18.22 6.94
C THR A 35 -5.35 18.02 7.86
N ILE A 36 -6.27 17.10 7.53
CA ILE A 36 -7.43 16.80 8.40
C ILE A 36 -6.96 16.21 9.72
N ARG A 37 -6.00 15.28 9.67
CA ARG A 37 -5.42 14.65 10.87
C ARG A 37 -4.76 15.68 11.81
N SER A 38 -4.03 16.63 11.26
CA SER A 38 -3.35 17.67 12.07
C SER A 38 -4.31 18.65 12.76
N LYS A 39 -5.54 18.80 12.23
CA LYS A 39 -6.57 19.69 12.81
C LYS A 39 -7.26 19.12 14.05
N ASN A 40 -7.09 17.85 14.34
CA ASN A 40 -7.71 17.16 15.49
C ASN A 40 -9.22 17.48 15.65
N ILE A 41 -9.97 17.41 14.55
CA ILE A 41 -11.39 17.77 14.52
C ILE A 41 -12.16 16.83 15.44
N GLU A 42 -12.85 17.40 16.44
CA GLU A 42 -13.64 16.63 17.37
C GLU A 42 -14.76 15.88 16.64
N GLY A 43 -14.95 14.62 17.02
CA GLY A 43 -15.94 13.73 16.40
C GLY A 43 -15.38 12.89 15.26
N ILE A 44 -14.21 13.16 14.71
CA ILE A 44 -13.54 12.24 13.78
C ILE A 44 -12.94 11.07 14.56
N ASN A 45 -13.35 9.84 14.21
CA ASN A 45 -12.83 8.60 14.80
C ASN A 45 -11.60 8.08 14.06
N ASN A 46 -11.65 8.06 12.72
CA ASN A 46 -10.54 7.56 11.90
C ASN A 46 -10.50 8.19 10.52
N LEU A 47 -9.31 8.19 9.93
CA LEU A 47 -9.02 8.66 8.57
C LEU A 47 -8.29 7.52 7.84
N THR A 48 -8.87 7.04 6.75
CA THR A 48 -8.31 5.94 5.95
C THR A 48 -8.06 6.40 4.52
N PRO A 49 -6.83 6.76 4.17
CA PRO A 49 -6.48 7.08 2.78
C PRO A 49 -6.39 5.79 1.95
N SER A 50 -6.83 5.87 0.71
CA SER A 50 -6.73 4.82 -0.30
C SER A 50 -6.08 5.38 -1.57
N TYR A 51 -6.17 4.69 -2.69
CA TYR A 51 -5.55 5.11 -3.97
C TYR A 51 -5.94 6.54 -4.39
N ASN A 52 -7.25 6.77 -4.51
CA ASN A 52 -7.85 8.01 -4.99
C ASN A 52 -9.08 8.41 -4.15
N LYS A 53 -9.16 7.90 -2.93
CA LYS A 53 -10.27 8.12 -2.01
C LYS A 53 -9.75 8.34 -0.59
N LEU A 54 -10.50 9.10 0.21
CA LEU A 54 -10.28 9.25 1.65
C LEU A 54 -11.59 8.94 2.37
N LEU A 55 -11.55 7.92 3.23
CA LEU A 55 -12.65 7.59 4.11
C LEU A 55 -12.43 8.25 5.47
N ILE A 56 -13.47 8.88 6.01
CA ILE A 56 -13.44 9.55 7.31
C ILE A 56 -14.62 9.01 8.13
N SER A 57 -14.36 8.21 9.16
CA SER A 57 -15.39 7.79 10.10
C SER A 57 -15.53 8.79 11.24
N PHE A 58 -16.76 9.01 11.71
CA PHE A 58 -17.06 10.00 12.72
C PHE A 58 -18.13 9.54 13.72
N ASP A 59 -18.19 10.20 14.87
CA ASP A 59 -19.20 9.97 15.91
C ASP A 59 -20.40 10.89 15.69
N LEU A 60 -21.54 10.33 15.32
CA LEU A 60 -22.81 11.05 15.06
C LEU A 60 -23.31 11.88 16.25
N ARG A 61 -22.89 11.54 17.48
CA ARG A 61 -23.24 12.30 18.67
C ARG A 61 -22.47 13.61 18.82
N LYS A 62 -21.30 13.71 18.12
CA LYS A 62 -20.37 14.84 18.22
C LYS A 62 -20.41 15.74 17.00
N ILE A 63 -20.57 15.18 15.80
CA ILE A 63 -20.55 15.92 14.56
C ILE A 63 -21.50 15.29 13.54
N SER A 64 -22.26 16.14 12.81
CA SER A 64 -23.11 15.68 11.72
C SER A 64 -22.33 15.59 10.40
N PHE A 65 -22.83 14.80 9.45
CA PHE A 65 -22.30 14.73 8.09
C PHE A 65 -22.20 16.11 7.44
N GLU A 66 -23.27 16.91 7.52
CA GLU A 66 -23.33 18.23 6.89
C GLU A 66 -22.28 19.20 7.48
N HIS A 67 -22.06 19.13 8.80
CA HIS A 67 -21.04 19.94 9.45
C HIS A 67 -19.63 19.49 9.04
N LEU A 68 -19.35 18.18 9.06
CA LEU A 68 -18.05 17.65 8.66
C LEU A 68 -17.77 17.91 7.18
N LYS A 69 -18.76 17.77 6.31
CA LYS A 69 -18.67 18.11 4.88
C LYS A 69 -18.24 19.57 4.68
N LYS A 70 -18.91 20.53 5.34
CA LYS A 70 -18.55 21.97 5.28
C LYS A 70 -17.11 22.21 5.73
N ILE A 71 -16.65 21.54 6.79
CA ILE A 71 -15.26 21.66 7.25
C ILE A 71 -14.32 21.18 6.15
N ILE A 72 -14.58 20.01 5.56
CA ILE A 72 -13.72 19.44 4.51
C ILE A 72 -13.66 20.34 3.28
N GLU A 73 -14.79 20.90 2.85
CA GLU A 73 -14.89 21.82 1.70
C GLU A 73 -14.10 23.12 1.91
N THR A 74 -13.97 23.58 3.15
CA THR A 74 -13.25 24.82 3.48
C THR A 74 -11.75 24.61 3.76
N ILE A 75 -11.28 23.37 3.82
CA ILE A 75 -9.87 23.06 4.07
C ILE A 75 -9.02 23.55 2.90
N LYS A 76 -8.07 24.43 3.22
CA LYS A 76 -7.03 24.85 2.29
C LYS A 76 -5.86 23.86 2.34
N ILE A 77 -5.51 23.32 1.20
CA ILE A 77 -4.37 22.42 1.04
C ILE A 77 -3.20 23.21 0.48
N ASP A 78 -2.08 23.21 1.16
CA ASP A 78 -0.83 23.72 0.59
C ASP A 78 -0.25 22.70 -0.39
N ASN A 79 -0.39 23.00 -1.67
CA ASN A 79 0.15 22.13 -2.74
C ASN A 79 1.68 22.19 -2.85
N ASN A 80 2.32 23.19 -2.26
CA ASN A 80 3.77 23.37 -2.27
C ASN A 80 4.44 22.71 -1.06
N GLU A 81 3.68 22.32 -0.04
CA GLU A 81 4.22 21.60 1.10
C GLU A 81 4.86 20.28 0.64
N LYS A 82 6.17 20.13 0.91
CA LYS A 82 6.87 18.88 0.67
C LYS A 82 6.36 17.84 1.67
N LEU A 83 5.59 16.88 1.18
CA LEU A 83 5.24 15.72 1.99
C LEU A 83 6.53 14.99 2.38
N SER A 84 6.72 14.77 3.67
CA SER A 84 7.82 13.91 4.14
C SER A 84 7.60 12.51 3.58
N SER A 85 8.47 12.07 2.72
CA SER A 85 8.52 10.74 2.14
C SER A 85 9.83 10.09 2.55
N LYS A 86 9.77 8.88 3.07
CA LYS A 86 10.97 8.08 3.36
C LYS A 86 11.28 7.20 2.17
N LYS A 87 12.58 6.96 1.94
CA LYS A 87 13.04 5.92 1.03
C LYS A 87 13.45 4.72 1.88
N ILE A 88 12.80 3.58 1.63
CA ILE A 88 12.92 2.37 2.45
C ILE A 88 13.45 1.24 1.56
N GLU A 89 14.53 0.61 1.99
CA GLU A 89 15.13 -0.52 1.30
C GLU A 89 14.62 -1.83 1.90
N ILE A 90 14.11 -2.72 1.04
CA ILE A 90 13.53 -4.01 1.44
C ILE A 90 14.34 -5.13 0.78
N PRO A 91 15.12 -5.91 1.54
CA PRO A 91 15.80 -7.08 1.02
C PRO A 91 14.79 -8.18 0.68
N VAL A 92 14.93 -8.79 -0.50
CA VAL A 92 14.03 -9.84 -0.97
C VAL A 92 14.82 -11.01 -1.52
N CYS A 93 14.55 -12.18 -0.98
CA CYS A 93 15.06 -13.45 -1.50
C CYS A 93 14.07 -14.05 -2.49
N CYS A 94 14.56 -14.32 -3.72
CA CYS A 94 13.80 -14.95 -4.80
C CYS A 94 14.25 -16.40 -5.06
N ASP A 95 14.66 -17.12 -4.00
CA ASP A 95 14.90 -18.55 -4.06
C ASP A 95 13.62 -19.29 -4.48
N GLN A 96 13.77 -20.49 -5.05
CA GLN A 96 12.64 -21.29 -5.54
C GLN A 96 11.60 -21.56 -4.45
N SER A 97 12.03 -21.73 -3.21
CA SER A 97 11.16 -21.92 -2.04
C SER A 97 10.26 -20.73 -1.71
N PHE A 98 10.63 -19.51 -2.18
CA PHE A 98 9.90 -18.26 -1.95
C PHE A 98 9.20 -17.72 -3.19
N SER A 99 9.61 -18.14 -4.40
CA SER A 99 9.10 -17.64 -5.68
C SER A 99 7.98 -18.53 -6.22
N LEU A 100 6.88 -18.63 -5.47
CA LEU A 100 5.82 -19.63 -5.69
C LEU A 100 5.15 -19.55 -7.06
N ASP A 101 5.16 -18.39 -7.72
CA ASP A 101 4.45 -18.14 -8.98
C ASP A 101 5.36 -17.72 -10.13
N ILE A 102 6.66 -17.89 -9.98
CA ILE A 102 7.60 -17.37 -11.00
C ILE A 102 7.40 -18.07 -12.36
N GLU A 103 7.22 -19.40 -12.38
CA GLU A 103 6.96 -20.17 -13.60
C GLU A 103 5.63 -19.76 -14.27
N ARG A 104 4.59 -19.53 -13.45
CA ARG A 104 3.31 -19.01 -13.94
C ARG A 104 3.48 -17.62 -14.57
N LEU A 105 4.29 -16.76 -13.97
CA LEU A 105 4.57 -15.42 -14.49
C LEU A 105 5.38 -15.46 -15.79
N GLU A 106 6.37 -16.37 -15.91
CA GLU A 106 7.12 -16.56 -17.15
C GLU A 106 6.19 -16.88 -18.32
N ASN A 107 5.27 -17.83 -18.11
CA ASN A 107 4.28 -18.22 -19.13
C ASN A 107 3.27 -17.08 -19.42
N ARG A 108 2.82 -16.36 -18.39
CA ARG A 108 1.76 -15.36 -18.53
C ARG A 108 2.26 -14.08 -19.17
N LEU A 109 3.49 -13.67 -18.84
CA LEU A 109 4.12 -12.45 -19.33
C LEU A 109 4.96 -12.68 -20.58
N ASN A 110 5.22 -13.94 -20.95
CA ASN A 110 6.16 -14.34 -22.00
C ASN A 110 7.56 -13.69 -21.78
N LEU A 111 8.01 -13.71 -20.53
CA LEU A 111 9.29 -13.18 -20.10
C LEU A 111 10.04 -14.22 -19.26
N PRO A 112 11.36 -14.41 -19.43
CA PRO A 112 12.12 -15.30 -18.58
C PRO A 112 12.23 -14.75 -17.14
N LYS A 113 12.35 -15.63 -16.14
CA LYS A 113 12.52 -15.28 -14.71
C LYS A 113 13.54 -14.18 -14.49
N THR A 114 14.67 -14.26 -15.18
CA THR A 114 15.74 -13.26 -15.06
C THR A 114 15.26 -11.86 -15.41
N LYS A 115 14.47 -11.73 -16.50
CA LYS A 115 13.92 -10.44 -16.95
C LYS A 115 12.81 -9.94 -16.05
N ILE A 116 11.96 -10.83 -15.54
CA ILE A 116 10.92 -10.50 -14.55
C ILE A 116 11.56 -9.89 -13.30
N LEU A 117 12.58 -10.56 -12.75
CA LEU A 117 13.28 -10.09 -11.56
C LEU A 117 14.08 -8.81 -11.82
N GLU A 118 14.78 -8.70 -12.96
CA GLU A 118 15.49 -7.49 -13.36
C GLU A 118 14.51 -6.29 -13.39
N ASN A 119 13.39 -6.42 -14.08
CA ASN A 119 12.37 -5.38 -14.17
C ASN A 119 11.79 -5.00 -12.80
N PHE A 120 11.59 -6.00 -11.92
CA PHE A 120 11.09 -5.77 -10.58
C PHE A 120 12.08 -5.00 -9.70
N PHE A 121 13.36 -5.36 -9.71
CA PHE A 121 14.39 -4.75 -8.86
C PHE A 121 14.97 -3.44 -9.41
N SER A 122 14.71 -3.11 -10.67
CA SER A 122 15.34 -1.94 -11.33
C SER A 122 14.69 -0.61 -10.99
N LYS A 123 13.62 -0.58 -10.18
CA LYS A 123 12.83 0.64 -9.98
C LYS A 123 12.47 0.90 -8.53
N GLU A 124 12.03 2.13 -8.29
CA GLU A 124 11.42 2.57 -7.05
C GLU A 124 9.91 2.45 -7.11
N TYR A 125 9.30 2.08 -6.00
CA TYR A 125 7.86 1.90 -5.87
C TYR A 125 7.29 2.94 -4.90
N TYR A 126 6.23 3.61 -5.30
CA TYR A 126 5.48 4.52 -4.47
C TYR A 126 4.42 3.77 -3.66
N CYS A 127 4.36 4.01 -2.34
CA CYS A 127 3.32 3.44 -1.49
C CYS A 127 2.03 4.26 -1.60
N TYR A 128 1.01 3.71 -2.26
CA TYR A 128 -0.28 4.35 -2.42
C TYR A 128 -1.13 4.29 -1.15
N MET A 129 -1.14 3.16 -0.49
CA MET A 129 -1.94 2.91 0.70
C MET A 129 -1.41 1.71 1.48
N THR A 130 -1.91 1.56 2.70
CA THR A 130 -1.80 0.31 3.48
C THR A 130 -3.20 -0.19 3.80
N GLY A 131 -3.44 -1.50 3.68
CA GLY A 131 -4.77 -2.05 3.90
C GLY A 131 -4.89 -3.53 3.53
N PHE A 132 -6.11 -4.05 3.48
CA PHE A 132 -6.45 -5.46 3.38
C PHE A 132 -6.15 -6.21 4.69
N ILE A 133 -4.90 -6.25 5.11
CA ILE A 133 -4.45 -6.64 6.45
C ILE A 133 -3.60 -5.53 7.04
N ALA A 134 -3.42 -5.51 8.37
CA ALA A 134 -2.72 -4.44 9.05
C ALA A 134 -1.32 -4.23 8.48
N GLY A 135 -1.02 -2.99 8.09
CA GLY A 135 0.29 -2.57 7.59
C GLY A 135 0.70 -3.08 6.21
N MET A 136 -0.14 -3.85 5.49
CA MET A 136 0.20 -4.36 4.15
C MET A 136 0.26 -3.21 3.14
N PRO A 137 1.43 -2.93 2.53
CA PRO A 137 1.57 -1.82 1.61
C PRO A 137 1.14 -2.20 0.18
N PHE A 138 0.51 -1.27 -0.51
CA PHE A 138 0.21 -1.34 -1.93
C PHE A 138 1.15 -0.39 -2.68
N LEU A 139 2.09 -0.98 -3.40
CA LEU A 139 3.24 -0.33 -3.99
C LEU A 139 3.11 -0.28 -5.52
N GLY A 140 3.17 0.86 -6.11
CA GLY A 140 3.06 1.01 -7.57
C GLY A 140 4.13 1.96 -8.13
N ASP A 141 4.23 2.05 -9.42
CA ASP A 141 3.49 1.29 -10.43
C ASP A 141 4.43 0.26 -11.08
N LEU A 142 3.94 -0.96 -11.26
CA LEU A 142 4.65 -1.93 -12.09
C LEU A 142 4.68 -1.46 -13.56
N ASN A 143 5.78 -1.76 -14.26
CA ASN A 143 5.87 -1.60 -15.70
C ASN A 143 4.74 -2.38 -16.38
N PHE A 144 4.22 -1.86 -17.49
CA PHE A 144 3.08 -2.46 -18.16
C PHE A 144 3.31 -3.94 -18.51
N GLU A 145 4.50 -4.28 -18.99
CA GLU A 145 4.91 -5.66 -19.31
C GLU A 145 4.95 -6.62 -18.12
N MET A 146 4.97 -6.09 -16.88
CA MET A 146 4.97 -6.86 -15.63
C MET A 146 3.58 -7.08 -15.04
N ARG A 147 2.54 -6.52 -15.67
CA ARG A 147 1.17 -6.54 -15.14
C ARG A 147 0.49 -7.86 -15.42
N ALA A 148 0.45 -8.72 -14.41
CA ALA A 148 -0.25 -10.01 -14.45
C ALA A 148 -1.51 -9.96 -13.58
N LYS A 149 -2.59 -10.57 -14.06
CA LYS A 149 -3.80 -10.76 -13.25
C LYS A 149 -3.50 -11.66 -12.05
N ARG A 150 -4.22 -11.43 -10.96
CA ARG A 150 -4.17 -12.29 -9.77
C ARG A 150 -4.57 -13.72 -10.12
N LEU A 151 -4.31 -14.66 -9.20
CA LEU A 151 -4.77 -16.04 -9.30
C LEU A 151 -6.29 -16.08 -9.37
N GLU A 152 -6.84 -16.96 -10.19
CA GLU A 152 -8.30 -17.19 -10.27
C GLU A 152 -8.84 -17.73 -8.95
N THR A 153 -8.11 -18.68 -8.37
CA THR A 153 -8.39 -19.19 -7.03
C THR A 153 -7.31 -18.69 -6.07
N PRO A 154 -7.63 -17.80 -5.12
CA PRO A 154 -6.68 -17.35 -4.13
C PRO A 154 -6.17 -18.50 -3.25
N ARG A 155 -4.92 -18.44 -2.82
CA ARG A 155 -4.38 -19.37 -1.82
C ARG A 155 -5.06 -19.11 -0.48
N VAL A 156 -5.31 -20.18 0.26
CA VAL A 156 -5.79 -20.10 1.65
C VAL A 156 -4.73 -19.48 2.56
N LYS A 157 -3.45 -19.76 2.26
CA LYS A 157 -2.29 -19.30 3.04
C LYS A 157 -1.20 -18.80 2.12
N VAL A 158 -0.84 -17.52 2.28
CA VAL A 158 0.36 -16.90 1.76
C VAL A 158 1.25 -16.59 2.96
N PRO A 159 2.50 -17.04 2.99
CA PRO A 159 3.38 -16.83 4.14
C PRO A 159 3.64 -15.33 4.42
N LYS A 160 3.84 -14.96 5.70
CA LYS A 160 4.34 -13.64 6.10
C LYS A 160 5.65 -13.32 5.37
N GLY A 161 5.83 -12.07 4.99
CA GLY A 161 7.00 -11.58 4.26
C GLY A 161 6.95 -11.83 2.75
N SER A 162 5.94 -12.58 2.24
CA SER A 162 5.81 -12.82 0.80
C SER A 162 5.67 -11.51 0.03
N VAL A 163 6.47 -11.37 -1.02
CA VAL A 163 6.39 -10.26 -1.98
C VAL A 163 5.58 -10.71 -3.17
N GLY A 164 4.46 -10.03 -3.41
CA GLY A 164 3.53 -10.37 -4.48
C GLY A 164 3.35 -9.24 -5.48
N ILE A 165 2.99 -9.61 -6.71
CA ILE A 165 2.64 -8.67 -7.78
C ILE A 165 1.27 -9.02 -8.39
N THR A 166 0.51 -7.98 -8.76
CA THR A 166 -0.72 -8.12 -9.55
C THR A 166 -1.08 -6.78 -10.20
N GLU A 167 -1.60 -6.83 -11.42
CA GLU A 167 -1.96 -5.63 -12.18
C GLU A 167 -0.83 -4.58 -12.11
N GLN A 168 -1.10 -3.38 -11.64
CA GLN A 168 -0.07 -2.33 -11.51
C GLN A 168 0.66 -2.29 -10.16
N PHE A 169 0.38 -3.23 -9.25
CA PHE A 169 0.87 -3.15 -7.87
C PHE A 169 1.78 -4.31 -7.47
N ALA A 170 2.71 -3.99 -6.59
CA ALA A 170 3.42 -4.92 -5.73
C ALA A 170 2.94 -4.77 -4.27
N ASN A 171 3.15 -5.78 -3.46
CA ASN A 171 2.88 -5.76 -2.02
C ASN A 171 3.88 -6.58 -1.22
N VAL A 172 3.81 -6.45 0.12
CA VAL A 172 4.47 -7.36 1.06
C VAL A 172 3.43 -7.82 2.07
N TYR A 173 3.22 -9.12 2.17
CA TYR A 173 2.30 -9.70 3.15
C TYR A 173 2.85 -9.55 4.58
N THR A 174 2.16 -8.79 5.41
CA THR A 174 2.59 -8.50 6.79
C THR A 174 2.27 -9.62 7.77
N PHE A 175 1.30 -10.46 7.42
CA PHE A 175 0.91 -11.68 8.16
C PHE A 175 0.65 -12.82 7.19
N GLU A 176 0.69 -14.07 7.70
CA GLU A 176 0.14 -15.20 6.96
C GLU A 176 -1.35 -14.97 6.77
N SER A 177 -1.80 -14.98 5.53
CA SER A 177 -3.19 -14.65 5.18
C SER A 177 -3.59 -15.24 3.83
N PRO A 178 -4.89 -15.36 3.53
CA PRO A 178 -5.33 -15.69 2.18
C PRO A 178 -4.86 -14.65 1.17
N GLY A 179 -4.57 -15.08 -0.07
CA GLY A 179 -4.16 -14.13 -1.11
C GLY A 179 -4.05 -14.70 -2.51
N GLY A 180 -4.37 -13.87 -3.49
CA GLY A 180 -4.35 -14.25 -4.91
C GLY A 180 -3.28 -13.55 -5.74
N TRP A 181 -2.32 -12.86 -5.13
CA TRP A 181 -1.23 -12.22 -5.85
C TRP A 181 -0.17 -13.23 -6.27
N ASN A 182 0.55 -12.92 -7.33
CA ASN A 182 1.64 -13.77 -7.80
C ASN A 182 2.89 -13.55 -6.94
N ILE A 183 3.30 -14.56 -6.21
CA ILE A 183 4.42 -14.47 -5.26
C ILE A 183 5.75 -14.70 -5.98
N ILE A 184 6.65 -13.71 -5.89
CA ILE A 184 7.95 -13.69 -6.56
C ILE A 184 9.14 -13.80 -5.61
N GLY A 185 8.92 -13.69 -4.30
CA GLY A 185 9.98 -13.76 -3.29
C GLY A 185 9.44 -13.56 -1.88
N ASN A 186 10.36 -13.47 -0.93
CA ASN A 186 10.05 -13.19 0.48
C ASN A 186 11.08 -12.25 1.09
N THR A 187 10.64 -11.35 1.98
CA THR A 187 11.52 -10.51 2.80
C THR A 187 11.60 -11.01 4.23
N PRO A 188 12.79 -11.01 4.85
CA PRO A 188 12.94 -11.33 6.26
C PRO A 188 12.55 -10.18 7.19
N LEU A 189 12.25 -8.98 6.65
CA LEU A 189 11.93 -7.81 7.47
C LEU A 189 10.51 -7.86 8.01
N GLU A 190 10.35 -7.37 9.23
CA GLU A 190 9.05 -7.09 9.80
C GLU A 190 8.51 -5.76 9.26
N ILE A 191 7.48 -5.83 8.42
CA ILE A 191 6.88 -4.65 7.77
C ILE A 191 5.85 -3.98 8.68
N PHE A 192 5.22 -4.75 9.57
CA PHE A 192 4.25 -4.26 10.54
C PHE A 192 4.51 -4.89 11.90
N ASP A 193 4.68 -4.05 12.92
CA ASP A 193 4.89 -4.45 14.31
C ASP A 193 3.75 -3.90 15.17
N GLY A 194 2.76 -4.75 15.44
CA GLY A 194 1.57 -4.40 16.24
C GLY A 194 1.85 -4.14 17.73
N SER A 195 3.05 -4.44 18.24
CA SER A 195 3.44 -4.12 19.61
C SER A 195 3.80 -2.63 19.80
N LYS A 196 4.05 -1.92 18.69
CA LYS A 196 4.37 -0.50 18.71
C LYS A 196 3.11 0.35 18.73
N GLU A 197 2.86 1.06 19.82
CA GLU A 197 1.75 2.02 19.91
C GLU A 197 1.86 3.15 18.88
N LYS A 198 3.08 3.60 18.58
CA LYS A 198 3.36 4.65 17.61
C LYS A 198 4.19 4.09 16.45
N ASN A 199 3.75 4.40 15.22
CA ASN A 199 4.43 4.01 13.97
C ASN A 199 4.63 2.48 13.84
N PRO A 200 3.58 1.67 13.93
CA PRO A 200 3.66 0.22 13.77
C PRO A 200 4.09 -0.20 12.35
N ASN A 201 3.86 0.66 11.36
CA ASN A 201 4.20 0.40 9.96
C ASN A 201 5.64 0.83 9.64
N LEU A 202 6.40 -0.06 9.02
CA LEU A 202 7.68 0.30 8.41
C LEU A 202 7.46 1.19 7.18
N ILE A 203 6.46 0.88 6.36
CA ILE A 203 6.10 1.58 5.13
C ILE A 203 4.76 2.29 5.33
N ASN A 204 4.71 3.57 5.00
CA ASN A 204 3.50 4.39 5.10
C ASN A 204 3.08 4.93 3.73
N PRO A 205 1.79 5.27 3.54
CA PRO A 205 1.35 5.94 2.33
C PRO A 205 2.15 7.22 2.03
N GLY A 206 2.66 7.31 0.80
CA GLY A 206 3.54 8.38 0.36
C GLY A 206 5.04 8.05 0.40
N ASP A 207 5.44 6.96 1.06
CA ASP A 207 6.85 6.51 1.07
C ASP A 207 7.27 5.88 -0.27
N ILE A 208 8.58 5.84 -0.50
CA ILE A 208 9.22 5.18 -1.63
C ILE A 208 9.90 3.89 -1.14
N VAL A 209 9.66 2.81 -1.83
CA VAL A 209 10.26 1.50 -1.54
C VAL A 209 11.19 1.08 -2.66
N VAL A 210 12.37 0.61 -2.29
CA VAL A 210 13.36 -0.03 -3.18
C VAL A 210 13.53 -1.46 -2.72
N PHE A 211 13.30 -2.40 -3.61
CA PHE A 211 13.57 -3.80 -3.33
C PHE A 211 15.00 -4.16 -3.73
N ASN A 212 15.73 -4.82 -2.84
CA ASN A 212 17.11 -5.28 -3.06
C ASN A 212 17.15 -6.80 -3.03
N LYS A 213 17.62 -7.41 -4.12
CA LYS A 213 17.76 -8.87 -4.20
C LYS A 213 18.85 -9.36 -3.26
N ILE A 214 18.53 -10.36 -2.44
CA ILE A 214 19.47 -11.05 -1.56
C ILE A 214 19.49 -12.56 -1.85
N SER A 215 20.58 -13.20 -1.48
CA SER A 215 20.76 -14.66 -1.53
C SER A 215 20.00 -15.35 -0.38
N LEU A 216 19.76 -16.65 -0.50
CA LEU A 216 19.18 -17.45 0.56
C LEU A 216 20.07 -17.50 1.83
N SER A 217 21.37 -17.45 1.67
CA SER A 217 22.32 -17.38 2.79
C SER A 217 22.22 -16.07 3.56
N GLU A 218 22.06 -14.94 2.86
CA GLU A 218 21.82 -13.63 3.48
C GLU A 218 20.45 -13.59 4.17
N TYR A 219 19.41 -14.11 3.53
CA TYR A 219 18.07 -14.20 4.11
C TYR A 219 18.08 -14.94 5.46
N LYS A 220 18.78 -16.09 5.54
CA LYS A 220 18.87 -16.88 6.77
C LYS A 220 19.57 -16.14 7.92
N LYS A 221 20.53 -15.25 7.61
CA LYS A 221 21.21 -14.44 8.65
C LYS A 221 20.28 -13.42 9.33
N PHE A 222 19.26 -12.93 8.65
CA PHE A 222 18.24 -12.06 9.28
C PHE A 222 17.40 -12.80 10.31
N ASN A 223 17.09 -14.07 10.07
CA ASN A 223 16.26 -14.89 10.96
C ASN A 223 17.03 -15.49 12.16
N GLY A 224 18.33 -15.36 12.17
CA GLY A 224 19.21 -15.83 13.28
C GLY A 224 19.62 -14.75 14.27
N ARG A 225 18.97 -13.58 14.23
CA ARG A 225 19.21 -12.46 15.15
C ARG A 225 18.13 -12.37 16.22
#